data_ddd919569f96f4550436ff59c52df5f9
#
_entry.id   ddd919569f96f4550436ff59c52df5f9
#
_cell.length_a   1.000
_cell.length_b   1.000
_cell.length_c   1.000
_cell.angle_alpha   90.00
_cell.angle_beta   90.00
_cell.angle_gamma   90.00
#
_symmetry.space_group_name_H-M   'P 1'
#
loop_
_entity.id
_entity.type
_entity.pdbx_description
1 polymer ?
#
loop_
_entity_poly.entity_id
_entity_poly.type
_entity_poly.pdbx_seq_one_letter_code
_entity_poly.pdbx_strand_id
1 'polypeptide(L)'
;MALFAEMYGFPLTIYLLSGWLGQRFPDVNLFGHEAGHLWWLLTDQQGDPHGGVMHILSFVFIGGGFWLLSNAWHVLYQAQRRHELATTGPYRVVRHPQYIGFVAIMAGFLLQWPTLLTLAMFPVLVVMYVRLAISEERDSEAAFGEAWQRYAAITPRFIPRRAKHEKSVIDHQGR
;
A
#
# COMPACT_ATOMS: atom_id res chain seq x y z
N MET A 1 -6.12 17.09 4.89
CA MET A 1 -7.13 18.12 4.55
C MET A 1 -7.85 17.78 3.24
N ALA A 2 -7.17 17.65 2.08
CA ALA A 2 -7.84 17.38 0.79
C ALA A 2 -8.68 16.07 0.79
N LEU A 3 -8.15 14.98 1.32
CA LEU A 3 -8.89 13.71 1.42
C LEU A 3 -10.13 13.83 2.31
N PHE A 4 -10.02 14.58 3.42
CA PHE A 4 -11.14 14.81 4.33
C PHE A 4 -12.22 15.66 3.67
N ALA A 5 -11.85 16.69 2.90
CA ALA A 5 -12.79 17.51 2.17
C ALA A 5 -13.53 16.71 1.07
N GLU A 6 -12.83 15.79 0.40
CA GLU A 6 -13.42 14.88 -0.60
C GLU A 6 -14.37 13.85 0.03
N MET A 7 -14.11 13.40 1.27
CA MET A 7 -14.94 12.39 1.96
C MET A 7 -16.16 12.98 2.66
N TYR A 8 -16.03 14.18 3.27
CA TYR A 8 -17.04 14.76 4.16
C TYR A 8 -17.52 16.13 3.71
N GLY A 9 -16.87 16.76 2.71
CA GLY A 9 -17.25 18.03 2.15
C GLY A 9 -18.02 17.89 0.83
N PHE A 10 -17.85 18.91 -0.01
CA PHE A 10 -18.36 18.89 -1.39
C PHE A 10 -17.30 18.21 -2.27
N PRO A 11 -17.48 16.95 -2.71
CA PRO A 11 -16.41 16.24 -3.41
C PRO A 11 -16.18 16.90 -4.78
N LEU A 12 -15.01 17.48 -4.96
CA LEU A 12 -14.60 18.11 -6.21
C LEU A 12 -14.69 17.12 -7.38
N THR A 13 -14.38 15.86 -7.12
CA THR A 13 -14.51 14.77 -8.09
C THR A 13 -15.93 14.62 -8.59
N ILE A 14 -16.91 14.62 -7.69
CA ILE A 14 -18.35 14.55 -8.05
C ILE A 14 -18.75 15.80 -8.81
N TYR A 15 -18.32 16.98 -8.36
CA TYR A 15 -18.60 18.22 -9.06
C TYR A 15 -18.07 18.23 -10.50
N LEU A 16 -16.79 17.83 -10.71
CA LEU A 16 -16.18 17.81 -12.05
C LEU A 16 -16.81 16.74 -12.96
N LEU A 17 -17.25 15.62 -12.40
CA LEU A 17 -17.87 14.54 -13.14
C LEU A 17 -19.39 14.62 -13.19
N SER A 18 -20.02 15.59 -12.55
CA SER A 18 -21.49 15.67 -12.37
C SER A 18 -22.25 15.66 -13.69
N GLY A 19 -21.73 16.32 -14.73
CA GLY A 19 -22.35 16.32 -16.06
C GLY A 19 -22.38 14.93 -16.69
N TRP A 20 -21.29 14.19 -16.59
CA TRP A 20 -21.20 12.84 -17.12
C TRP A 20 -21.93 11.81 -16.24
N LEU A 21 -21.77 11.89 -14.94
CA LEU A 21 -22.44 11.01 -13.98
C LEU A 21 -23.98 11.20 -14.00
N GLY A 22 -24.46 12.45 -14.09
CA GLY A 22 -25.90 12.75 -14.15
C GLY A 22 -26.55 12.23 -15.44
N GLN A 23 -25.82 12.19 -16.56
CA GLN A 23 -26.33 11.56 -17.78
C GLN A 23 -26.34 10.03 -17.72
N ARG A 24 -25.35 9.44 -17.03
CA ARG A 24 -25.21 7.98 -16.89
C ARG A 24 -26.12 7.38 -15.82
N PHE A 25 -26.33 8.13 -14.74
CA PHE A 25 -27.07 7.70 -13.54
C PHE A 25 -28.09 8.77 -13.11
N PRO A 26 -29.19 8.98 -13.89
CA PRO A 26 -30.12 10.09 -13.64
C PRO A 26 -30.87 9.99 -12.32
N ASP A 27 -31.04 8.78 -11.79
CA ASP A 27 -31.79 8.52 -10.55
C ASP A 27 -30.94 8.55 -9.29
N VAL A 28 -29.62 8.80 -9.41
CA VAL A 28 -28.70 8.81 -8.27
C VAL A 28 -28.51 10.26 -7.77
N ASN A 29 -28.70 10.45 -6.47
CA ASN A 29 -28.37 11.72 -5.83
C ASN A 29 -26.83 11.86 -5.72
N LEU A 30 -26.23 12.56 -6.68
CA LEU A 30 -24.77 12.77 -6.77
C LEU A 30 -24.19 13.53 -5.59
N PHE A 31 -25.01 14.21 -4.80
CA PHE A 31 -24.60 14.95 -3.59
C PHE A 31 -24.83 14.14 -2.31
N GLY A 32 -25.33 12.92 -2.41
CA GLY A 32 -25.46 11.99 -1.30
C GLY A 32 -24.13 11.28 -0.98
N HIS A 33 -24.02 10.80 0.25
CA HIS A 33 -22.86 10.03 0.71
C HIS A 33 -22.56 8.81 -0.19
N GLU A 34 -23.58 8.15 -0.71
CA GLU A 34 -23.47 6.97 -1.56
C GLU A 34 -22.77 7.23 -2.91
N ALA A 35 -22.86 8.46 -3.42
CA ALA A 35 -22.19 8.84 -4.66
C ALA A 35 -20.65 8.82 -4.55
N GLY A 36 -20.09 8.86 -3.34
CA GLY A 36 -18.65 8.70 -3.09
C GLY A 36 -18.13 7.31 -3.40
N HIS A 37 -19.01 6.31 -3.43
CA HIS A 37 -18.64 4.92 -3.81
C HIS A 37 -18.65 4.74 -5.33
N LEU A 38 -17.76 5.44 -6.05
CA LEU A 38 -17.73 5.44 -7.51
C LEU A 38 -17.62 4.05 -8.12
N TRP A 39 -16.89 3.12 -7.50
CA TRP A 39 -16.81 1.73 -7.98
C TRP A 39 -18.15 1.03 -7.97
N TRP A 40 -18.98 1.30 -6.95
CA TRP A 40 -20.34 0.75 -6.86
C TRP A 40 -21.22 1.25 -7.99
N LEU A 41 -21.19 2.55 -8.25
CA LEU A 41 -21.92 3.17 -9.37
C LEU A 41 -21.47 2.61 -10.72
N LEU A 42 -20.17 2.42 -10.92
CA LEU A 42 -19.60 1.96 -12.19
C LEU A 42 -19.82 0.46 -12.45
N THR A 43 -20.02 -0.34 -11.41
CA THR A 43 -20.24 -1.80 -11.53
C THR A 43 -21.70 -2.21 -11.53
N ASP A 44 -22.64 -1.26 -11.51
CA ASP A 44 -24.09 -1.48 -11.54
C ASP A 44 -24.57 -2.51 -10.50
N GLN A 45 -24.00 -2.47 -9.31
CA GLN A 45 -24.38 -3.39 -8.24
C GLN A 45 -25.61 -2.87 -7.50
N GLN A 46 -26.58 -3.76 -7.28
CA GLN A 46 -27.78 -3.48 -6.50
C GLN A 46 -27.55 -3.86 -5.03
N GLY A 47 -27.95 -2.99 -4.07
CA GLY A 47 -27.90 -3.27 -2.64
C GLY A 47 -27.03 -2.26 -1.86
N ASP A 48 -26.55 -2.66 -0.67
CA ASP A 48 -25.74 -1.82 0.21
C ASP A 48 -24.27 -1.76 -0.29
N PRO A 49 -23.74 -0.57 -0.67
CA PRO A 49 -22.37 -0.40 -1.08
C PRO A 49 -21.36 -0.81 -0.01
N HIS A 50 -21.72 -0.73 1.28
CA HIS A 50 -20.82 -1.07 2.40
C HIS A 50 -20.58 -2.58 2.55
N GLY A 51 -21.45 -3.44 2.01
CA GLY A 51 -21.26 -4.90 1.95
C GLY A 51 -20.51 -5.39 0.70
N GLY A 52 -20.17 -4.49 -0.22
CA GLY A 52 -19.55 -4.84 -1.50
C GLY A 52 -18.12 -5.39 -1.36
N VAL A 53 -17.72 -6.23 -2.32
CA VAL A 53 -16.37 -6.86 -2.35
C VAL A 53 -15.25 -5.82 -2.30
N MET A 54 -15.42 -4.68 -2.98
CA MET A 54 -14.42 -3.59 -2.98
C MET A 54 -14.26 -2.97 -1.59
N HIS A 55 -15.35 -2.86 -0.85
CA HIS A 55 -15.34 -2.33 0.51
C HIS A 55 -14.63 -3.29 1.49
N ILE A 56 -14.95 -4.59 1.41
CA ILE A 56 -14.27 -5.62 2.21
C ILE A 56 -12.76 -5.64 1.87
N LEU A 57 -12.42 -5.60 0.59
CA LEU A 57 -11.03 -5.58 0.13
C LEU A 57 -10.30 -4.33 0.63
N SER A 58 -10.96 -3.15 0.65
CA SER A 58 -10.38 -1.93 1.20
C SER A 58 -9.99 -2.08 2.67
N PHE A 59 -10.85 -2.69 3.50
CA PHE A 59 -10.53 -2.95 4.90
C PHE A 59 -9.35 -3.90 5.08
N VAL A 60 -9.22 -4.93 4.22
CA VAL A 60 -8.07 -5.84 4.23
C VAL A 60 -6.78 -5.07 3.93
N PHE A 61 -6.79 -4.20 2.91
CA PHE A 61 -5.63 -3.38 2.56
C PHE A 61 -5.29 -2.36 3.64
N ILE A 62 -6.28 -1.66 4.18
CA ILE A 62 -6.08 -0.66 5.23
C ILE A 62 -5.60 -1.33 6.51
N GLY A 63 -6.32 -2.34 6.99
CA GLY A 63 -5.97 -3.05 8.23
C GLY A 63 -4.64 -3.78 8.13
N GLY A 64 -4.41 -4.50 7.01
CA GLY A 64 -3.13 -5.17 6.73
C GLY A 64 -1.97 -4.20 6.61
N GLY A 65 -2.20 -3.04 5.99
CA GLY A 65 -1.21 -1.97 5.88
C GLY A 65 -0.84 -1.37 7.24
N PHE A 66 -1.82 -1.07 8.10
CA PHE A 66 -1.56 -0.60 9.46
C PHE A 66 -0.85 -1.65 10.31
N TRP A 67 -1.26 -2.91 10.22
CA TRP A 67 -0.59 -4.00 10.91
C TRP A 67 0.87 -4.13 10.49
N LEU A 68 1.14 -4.10 9.17
CA LEU A 68 2.50 -4.17 8.64
C LEU A 68 3.34 -2.97 9.08
N LEU A 69 2.77 -1.77 8.99
CA LEU A 69 3.43 -0.52 9.38
C LEU A 69 3.78 -0.51 10.87
N SER A 70 2.84 -0.91 11.74
CA SER A 70 3.06 -0.99 13.19
C SER A 70 4.20 -1.96 13.55
N ASN A 71 4.19 -3.16 12.93
CA ASN A 71 5.26 -4.14 13.15
C ASN A 71 6.61 -3.65 12.62
N ALA A 72 6.62 -3.02 11.45
CA ALA A 72 7.84 -2.46 10.86
C ALA A 72 8.42 -1.36 11.76
N TRP A 73 7.61 -0.44 12.22
CA TRP A 73 8.07 0.65 13.10
C TRP A 73 8.57 0.15 14.46
N HIS A 74 7.92 -0.85 15.01
CA HIS A 74 8.39 -1.46 16.27
C HIS A 74 9.82 -2.00 16.14
N VAL A 75 10.08 -2.75 15.05
CA VAL A 75 11.41 -3.30 14.77
C VAL A 75 12.42 -2.19 14.49
N LEU A 76 12.05 -1.22 13.65
CA LEU A 76 12.92 -0.10 13.31
C LEU A 76 13.31 0.74 14.53
N TYR A 77 12.34 1.04 15.38
CA TYR A 77 12.58 1.80 16.62
C TYR A 77 13.54 1.07 17.56
N GLN A 78 13.39 -0.25 17.71
CA GLN A 78 14.31 -1.04 18.53
C GLN A 78 15.72 -1.08 17.96
N ALA A 79 15.85 -1.24 16.64
CA ALA A 79 17.13 -1.25 15.95
C ALA A 79 17.84 0.11 16.07
N GLN A 80 17.13 1.21 15.88
CA GLN A 80 17.66 2.56 16.05
C GLN A 80 18.18 2.82 17.46
N ARG A 81 17.46 2.37 18.50
CA ARG A 81 17.92 2.51 19.89
C ARG A 81 19.20 1.75 20.20
N ARG A 82 19.47 0.67 19.45
CA ARG A 82 20.67 -0.15 19.62
C ARG A 82 21.78 0.22 18.65
N HIS A 83 21.54 1.20 17.77
CA HIS A 83 22.43 1.54 16.65
C HIS A 83 22.72 0.32 15.76
N GLU A 84 21.73 -0.53 15.52
CA GLU A 84 21.83 -1.75 14.73
C GLU A 84 20.99 -1.65 13.46
N LEU A 85 21.34 -2.45 12.45
CA LEU A 85 20.56 -2.58 11.25
C LEU A 85 19.27 -3.37 11.54
N ALA A 86 18.11 -2.86 11.10
CA ALA A 86 16.84 -3.55 11.22
C ALA A 86 16.77 -4.71 10.19
N THR A 87 16.86 -5.97 10.67
CA THR A 87 16.87 -7.17 9.83
C THR A 87 15.87 -8.23 10.26
N THR A 88 15.10 -7.96 11.32
CA THR A 88 14.16 -8.91 11.92
C THR A 88 12.71 -8.60 11.58
N GLY A 89 11.77 -9.47 11.92
CA GLY A 89 10.35 -9.27 11.65
C GLY A 89 10.06 -9.04 10.17
N PRO A 90 9.28 -8.01 9.80
CA PRO A 90 8.97 -7.69 8.39
C PRO A 90 10.21 -7.39 7.55
N TYR A 91 11.29 -6.85 8.15
CA TYR A 91 12.56 -6.56 7.47
C TYR A 91 13.32 -7.82 7.03
N ARG A 92 12.97 -8.98 7.59
CA ARG A 92 13.51 -10.25 7.10
C ARG A 92 12.99 -10.63 5.71
N VAL A 93 11.82 -10.14 5.35
CA VAL A 93 11.11 -10.48 4.11
C VAL A 93 11.40 -9.47 3.00
N VAL A 94 11.37 -8.20 3.35
CA VAL A 94 11.64 -7.06 2.44
C VAL A 94 12.36 -5.95 3.20
N ARG A 95 13.14 -5.12 2.47
CA ARG A 95 13.94 -4.05 3.09
C ARG A 95 13.11 -2.85 3.53
N HIS A 96 11.97 -2.59 2.87
CA HIS A 96 11.12 -1.42 3.12
C HIS A 96 9.66 -1.79 3.39
N PRO A 97 9.39 -2.57 4.46
CA PRO A 97 8.02 -2.98 4.78
C PRO A 97 7.12 -1.79 5.14
N GLN A 98 7.68 -0.71 5.70
CA GLN A 98 6.93 0.51 6.02
C GLN A 98 6.32 1.15 4.77
N TYR A 99 7.05 1.21 3.66
CA TYR A 99 6.52 1.80 2.42
C TYR A 99 5.46 0.91 1.76
N ILE A 100 5.61 -0.42 1.87
CA ILE A 100 4.56 -1.35 1.44
C ILE A 100 3.28 -1.11 2.27
N GLY A 101 3.41 -0.94 3.59
CA GLY A 101 2.29 -0.62 4.48
C GLY A 101 1.59 0.68 4.07
N PHE A 102 2.34 1.77 3.82
CA PHE A 102 1.77 3.03 3.35
C PHE A 102 1.07 2.89 2.01
N VAL A 103 1.68 2.22 1.03
CA VAL A 103 1.08 1.99 -0.29
C VAL A 103 -0.19 1.15 -0.18
N ALA A 104 -0.19 0.12 0.68
CA ALA A 104 -1.38 -0.70 0.94
C ALA A 104 -2.51 0.13 1.54
N ILE A 105 -2.25 0.95 2.55
CA ILE A 105 -3.25 1.85 3.16
C ILE A 105 -3.84 2.79 2.10
N MET A 106 -2.99 3.44 1.30
CA MET A 106 -3.46 4.35 0.25
C MET A 106 -4.27 3.62 -0.83
N ALA A 107 -3.84 2.42 -1.24
CA ALA A 107 -4.60 1.58 -2.17
C ALA A 107 -5.97 1.19 -1.58
N GLY A 108 -6.02 0.86 -0.29
CA GLY A 108 -7.27 0.58 0.41
C GLY A 108 -8.23 1.78 0.40
N PHE A 109 -7.73 2.98 0.67
CA PHE A 109 -8.54 4.20 0.56
C PHE A 109 -9.00 4.48 -0.87
N LEU A 110 -8.16 4.21 -1.90
CA LEU A 110 -8.57 4.33 -3.30
C LEU A 110 -9.67 3.32 -3.68
N LEU A 111 -9.64 2.13 -3.08
CA LEU A 111 -10.70 1.14 -3.28
C LEU A 111 -12.01 1.56 -2.62
N GLN A 112 -11.93 2.23 -1.47
CA GLN A 112 -13.10 2.66 -0.72
C GLN A 112 -13.70 3.96 -1.28
N TRP A 113 -12.85 4.96 -1.58
CA TRP A 113 -13.22 6.30 -2.03
C TRP A 113 -12.29 6.77 -3.15
N PRO A 114 -12.52 6.34 -4.39
CA PRO A 114 -11.72 6.79 -5.50
C PRO A 114 -12.08 8.23 -5.85
N THR A 115 -11.17 9.18 -5.59
CA THR A 115 -11.30 10.55 -6.04
C THR A 115 -10.26 10.84 -7.13
N LEU A 116 -10.55 11.78 -8.04
CA LEU A 116 -9.60 12.16 -9.09
C LEU A 116 -8.27 12.64 -8.50
N LEU A 117 -8.33 13.38 -7.40
CA LEU A 117 -7.14 13.89 -6.72
C LEU A 117 -6.30 12.75 -6.14
N THR A 118 -6.92 11.83 -5.39
CA THR A 118 -6.19 10.70 -4.79
C THR A 118 -5.66 9.74 -5.83
N LEU A 119 -6.41 9.53 -6.92
CA LEU A 119 -5.98 8.71 -8.06
C LEU A 119 -4.74 9.32 -8.75
N ALA A 120 -4.72 10.64 -8.95
CA ALA A 120 -3.56 11.33 -9.53
C ALA A 120 -2.36 11.36 -8.56
N MET A 121 -2.60 11.53 -7.27
CA MET A 121 -1.54 11.58 -6.25
C MET A 121 -0.92 10.20 -5.96
N PHE A 122 -1.67 9.13 -6.10
CA PHE A 122 -1.21 7.78 -5.75
C PHE A 122 0.08 7.37 -6.48
N PRO A 123 0.19 7.45 -7.83
CA PRO A 123 1.42 7.11 -8.52
C PRO A 123 2.58 8.03 -8.14
N VAL A 124 2.32 9.32 -7.90
CA VAL A 124 3.35 10.28 -7.46
C VAL A 124 3.92 9.86 -6.11
N LEU A 125 3.07 9.52 -5.14
CA LEU A 125 3.48 9.06 -3.82
C LEU A 125 4.24 7.73 -3.88
N VAL A 126 3.81 6.79 -4.71
CA VAL A 126 4.54 5.52 -4.92
C VAL A 126 5.95 5.79 -5.44
N VAL A 127 6.10 6.67 -6.45
CA VAL A 127 7.41 7.05 -6.97
C VAL A 127 8.27 7.74 -5.90
N MET A 128 7.67 8.63 -5.11
CA MET A 128 8.38 9.29 -4.00
C MET A 128 8.87 8.29 -2.95
N TYR A 129 8.05 7.30 -2.56
CA TYR A 129 8.49 6.26 -1.61
C TYR A 129 9.59 5.36 -2.18
N VAL A 130 9.54 5.04 -3.48
CA VAL A 130 10.65 4.31 -4.13
C VAL A 130 11.94 5.13 -4.10
N ARG A 131 11.87 6.42 -4.39
CA ARG A 131 13.04 7.31 -4.34
C ARG A 131 13.58 7.46 -2.93
N LEU A 132 12.70 7.59 -1.94
CA LEU A 132 13.08 7.69 -0.54
C LEU A 132 13.74 6.40 -0.06
N ALA A 133 13.20 5.23 -0.42
CA ALA A 133 13.80 3.94 -0.14
C ALA A 133 15.23 3.82 -0.69
N ILE A 134 15.45 4.29 -1.92
CA ILE A 134 16.79 4.28 -2.54
C ILE A 134 17.75 5.23 -1.78
N SER A 135 17.27 6.37 -1.31
CA SER A 135 18.07 7.28 -0.49
C SER A 135 18.44 6.65 0.85
N GLU A 136 17.46 6.07 1.56
CA GLU A 136 17.70 5.38 2.84
C GLU A 136 18.67 4.20 2.71
N GLU A 137 18.65 3.49 1.57
CA GLU A 137 19.61 2.43 1.31
C GLU A 137 21.05 2.94 1.23
N ARG A 138 21.29 4.10 0.61
CA ARG A 138 22.62 4.73 0.55
C ARG A 138 23.10 5.15 1.92
N ASP A 139 22.20 5.74 2.72
CA ASP A 139 22.52 6.18 4.08
C ASP A 139 22.82 4.96 4.97
N SER A 140 22.05 3.86 4.80
CA SER A 140 22.27 2.61 5.51
C SER A 140 23.58 1.92 5.10
N GLU A 141 23.95 1.95 3.82
CA GLU A 141 25.22 1.44 3.32
C GLU A 141 26.40 2.25 3.88
N ALA A 142 26.27 3.56 3.94
CA ALA A 142 27.28 4.43 4.53
C ALA A 142 27.44 4.19 6.04
N ALA A 143 26.35 3.92 6.76
CA ALA A 143 26.38 3.73 8.19
C ALA A 143 26.82 2.31 8.62
N PHE A 144 26.41 1.26 7.89
CA PHE A 144 26.59 -0.15 8.28
C PHE A 144 27.54 -0.94 7.38
N GLY A 145 28.00 -0.37 6.24
CA GLY A 145 28.99 -0.96 5.35
C GLY A 145 28.69 -2.39 4.91
N GLU A 146 29.61 -3.32 5.16
CA GLU A 146 29.48 -4.73 4.78
C GLU A 146 28.26 -5.43 5.39
N ALA A 147 27.82 -5.04 6.58
CA ALA A 147 26.62 -5.64 7.20
C ALA A 147 25.37 -5.32 6.37
N TRP A 148 25.26 -4.10 5.86
CA TRP A 148 24.23 -3.70 4.93
C TRP A 148 24.32 -4.50 3.62
N GLN A 149 25.50 -4.62 3.01
CA GLN A 149 25.68 -5.31 1.73
C GLN A 149 25.27 -6.77 1.83
N ARG A 150 25.66 -7.49 2.90
CA ARG A 150 25.23 -8.87 3.15
C ARG A 150 23.71 -8.99 3.28
N TYR A 151 23.09 -8.10 4.03
CA TYR A 151 21.63 -8.05 4.18
C TYR A 151 20.93 -7.76 2.86
N ALA A 152 21.39 -6.75 2.11
CA ALA A 152 20.80 -6.33 0.83
C ALA A 152 20.92 -7.41 -0.25
N ALA A 153 21.96 -8.27 -0.21
CA ALA A 153 22.15 -9.36 -1.15
C ALA A 153 21.05 -10.44 -1.04
N ILE A 154 20.54 -10.69 0.15
CA ILE A 154 19.55 -11.75 0.42
C ILE A 154 18.11 -11.25 0.54
N THR A 155 17.93 -9.99 0.96
CA THR A 155 16.61 -9.41 1.22
C THR A 155 16.22 -8.45 0.10
N PRO A 156 15.12 -8.70 -0.64
CA PRO A 156 14.67 -7.83 -1.72
C PRO A 156 14.09 -6.51 -1.19
N ARG A 157 14.04 -5.47 -2.05
CA ARG A 157 13.58 -4.12 -1.68
C ARG A 157 12.10 -4.09 -1.29
N PHE A 158 11.20 -4.56 -2.16
CA PHE A 158 9.74 -4.46 -1.97
C PHE A 158 9.00 -5.78 -2.20
N ILE A 159 9.42 -6.58 -3.18
CA ILE A 159 8.69 -7.79 -3.58
C ILE A 159 9.41 -9.01 -3.02
N PRO A 160 8.75 -9.79 -2.12
CA PRO A 160 9.34 -10.99 -1.56
C PRO A 160 9.79 -11.96 -2.66
N ARG A 161 11.03 -12.40 -2.60
CA ARG A 161 11.48 -13.50 -3.47
C ARG A 161 10.92 -14.80 -2.91
N ARG A 162 10.22 -15.56 -3.73
CA ARG A 162 9.94 -16.96 -3.38
C ARG A 162 11.28 -17.65 -3.22
N ALA A 163 11.52 -18.23 -2.04
CA ALA A 163 12.65 -19.15 -1.87
C ALA A 163 12.54 -20.19 -2.98
N LYS A 164 13.51 -20.21 -3.90
CA LYS A 164 13.69 -21.37 -4.77
C LYS A 164 13.92 -22.54 -3.82
N HIS A 165 12.97 -23.44 -3.78
CA HIS A 165 13.16 -24.72 -3.12
C HIS A 165 14.35 -25.35 -3.83
N GLU A 166 15.52 -25.26 -3.24
CA GLU A 166 16.70 -25.98 -3.63
C GLU A 166 16.34 -27.44 -3.43
N LYS A 167 15.80 -28.05 -4.51
CA LYS A 167 15.62 -29.49 -4.56
C LYS A 167 17.01 -30.07 -4.38
N SER A 168 17.22 -30.57 -3.18
CA SER A 168 18.26 -31.42 -2.70
C SER A 168 19.03 -32.12 -3.84
N VAL A 169 20.29 -31.77 -3.93
CA VAL A 169 21.32 -32.67 -4.44
C VAL A 169 21.57 -33.72 -3.35
N ILE A 170 20.59 -34.56 -3.11
CA ILE A 170 20.78 -35.81 -2.34
C ILE A 170 20.18 -36.90 -3.21
N ASP A 171 20.87 -37.23 -4.28
CA ASP A 171 20.67 -38.52 -4.94
C ASP A 171 21.85 -38.85 -5.89
N HIS A 172 23.04 -38.95 -5.35
CA HIS A 172 24.15 -39.65 -6.00
C HIS A 172 25.25 -40.02 -5.00
N GLN A 173 24.91 -40.76 -3.96
CA GLN A 173 25.87 -41.65 -3.31
C GLN A 173 25.13 -42.89 -2.79
N GLY A 174 24.85 -43.80 -3.68
CA GLY A 174 24.25 -45.10 -3.38
C GLY A 174 24.37 -46.04 -4.56
N ARG A 175 25.61 -46.41 -4.95
CA ARG A 175 25.92 -47.68 -5.60
C ARG A 175 27.40 -48.02 -5.42
#